data_411bfaf462c2b4b2f6b0921c4015a37c
#
_entry.id   411bfaf462c2b4b2f6b0921c4015a37c
#
_cell.length_a   1.000
_cell.length_b   1.000
_cell.length_c   1.000
_cell.angle_alpha   90.00
_cell.angle_beta   90.00
_cell.angle_gamma   90.00
#
_symmetry.space_group_name_H-M   'P 1'
#
loop_
_entity.id
_entity.type
_entity.pdbx_description
1 polymer ?
#
loop_
_entity_poly.entity_id
_entity_poly.type
_entity_poly.pdbx_seq_one_letter_code
_entity_poly.pdbx_strand_id
1 'polypeptide(L)'
;MASFLGLSFIPDSTFNRMQRLYLIPCINEWWSWQREQLIQGFLENGNNALIVCGDGQCDSPGHTAKNLCYFVMELVSGYILEVEVRDKRHVGLISSNMEKQALQISFQRLQQSLDIVEVVSDASSSIKKLIGKFF
;
A
#
# COMPACT_ATOMS: atom_id res chain seq x y z
N MET A 1 10.56 11.53 -31.40
CA MET A 1 9.15 11.40 -31.86
C MET A 1 8.33 12.68 -31.63
N ALA A 2 8.42 13.34 -30.49
CA ALA A 2 7.68 14.59 -30.24
C ALA A 2 8.00 15.75 -31.18
N SER A 3 9.27 15.92 -31.57
CA SER A 3 9.70 16.95 -32.51
C SER A 3 9.16 16.75 -33.94
N PHE A 4 8.86 15.51 -34.33
CA PHE A 4 8.30 15.20 -35.65
C PHE A 4 6.82 15.60 -35.73
N LEU A 5 6.10 15.61 -34.62
CA LEU A 5 4.68 15.98 -34.56
C LEU A 5 4.45 17.45 -34.22
N GLY A 6 5.51 18.28 -34.08
CA GLY A 6 5.39 19.67 -33.65
C GLY A 6 4.85 19.84 -32.22
N LEU A 7 4.86 18.76 -31.41
CA LEU A 7 4.40 18.80 -30.03
C LEU A 7 5.56 19.19 -29.10
N SER A 8 5.30 20.17 -28.24
CA SER A 8 6.24 20.56 -27.20
C SER A 8 5.88 19.86 -25.89
N PHE A 9 6.81 19.05 -25.37
CA PHE A 9 6.68 18.42 -24.07
C PHE A 9 7.50 19.19 -23.03
N ILE A 10 7.02 19.17 -21.81
CA ILE A 10 7.80 19.71 -20.69
C ILE A 10 9.05 18.85 -20.47
N PRO A 11 10.21 19.45 -20.13
CA PRO A 11 11.41 18.70 -19.80
C PRO A 11 11.19 17.77 -18.60
N ASP A 12 11.89 16.63 -18.55
CA ASP A 12 11.81 15.66 -17.44
C ASP A 12 12.07 16.30 -16.08
N SER A 13 12.99 17.25 -16.01
CA SER A 13 13.28 17.99 -14.77
C SER A 13 12.08 18.80 -14.27
N THR A 14 11.35 19.44 -15.19
CA THR A 14 10.13 20.18 -14.88
C THR A 14 9.01 19.23 -14.46
N PHE A 15 8.83 18.14 -15.19
CA PHE A 15 7.85 17.11 -14.87
C PHE A 15 8.09 16.53 -13.45
N ASN A 16 9.32 16.09 -13.15
CA ASN A 16 9.70 15.57 -11.84
C ASN A 16 9.53 16.60 -10.72
N ARG A 17 9.81 17.88 -11.01
CA ARG A 17 9.58 18.97 -10.06
C ARG A 17 8.09 19.15 -9.76
N MET A 18 7.24 19.15 -10.77
CA MET A 18 5.78 19.27 -10.61
C MET A 18 5.20 18.09 -9.84
N GLN A 19 5.62 16.86 -10.16
CA GLN A 19 5.23 15.68 -9.38
C GLN A 19 5.56 15.84 -7.90
N ARG A 20 6.80 16.20 -7.59
CA ARG A 20 7.29 16.24 -6.20
C ARG A 20 6.67 17.38 -5.39
N LEU A 21 6.46 18.55 -6.01
CA LEU A 21 5.99 19.74 -5.28
C LEU A 21 4.46 19.84 -5.19
N TYR A 22 3.74 19.26 -6.15
CA TYR A 22 2.29 19.43 -6.22
C TYR A 22 1.54 18.08 -6.21
N LEU A 23 1.87 17.18 -7.12
CA LEU A 23 1.08 15.96 -7.32
C LEU A 23 1.19 15.01 -6.12
N ILE A 24 2.40 14.69 -5.69
CA ILE A 24 2.62 13.75 -4.58
C ILE A 24 2.03 14.26 -3.27
N PRO A 25 2.24 15.52 -2.84
CA PRO A 25 1.59 16.06 -1.65
C PRO A 25 0.06 16.01 -1.74
N CYS A 26 -0.51 16.42 -2.87
CA CYS A 26 -1.96 16.40 -3.07
C CYS A 26 -2.55 14.99 -2.97
N ILE A 27 -1.89 13.99 -3.59
CA ILE A 27 -2.32 12.58 -3.49
C ILE A 27 -2.22 12.09 -2.04
N ASN A 28 -1.15 12.43 -1.33
CA ASN A 28 -0.96 12.01 0.06
C ASN A 28 -2.01 12.61 0.99
N GLU A 29 -2.33 13.89 0.85
CA GLU A 29 -3.39 14.56 1.61
C GLU A 29 -4.76 13.94 1.32
N TRP A 30 -5.08 13.75 0.04
CA TRP A 30 -6.33 13.11 -0.37
C TRP A 30 -6.44 11.69 0.18
N TRP A 31 -5.37 10.90 0.10
CA TRP A 31 -5.33 9.54 0.62
C TRP A 31 -5.54 9.51 2.13
N SER A 32 -4.85 10.37 2.88
CA SER A 32 -4.99 10.46 4.33
C SER A 32 -6.44 10.79 4.72
N TRP A 33 -7.02 11.79 4.07
CA TRP A 33 -8.42 12.16 4.28
C TRP A 33 -9.38 11.01 3.95
N GLN A 34 -9.23 10.39 2.77
CA GLN A 34 -10.07 9.26 2.34
C GLN A 34 -10.02 8.10 3.32
N ARG A 35 -8.81 7.75 3.76
CA ARG A 35 -8.58 6.68 4.73
C ARG A 35 -9.26 6.96 6.08
N GLU A 36 -9.15 8.18 6.58
CA GLU A 36 -9.81 8.61 7.81
C GLU A 36 -11.33 8.49 7.70
N GLN A 37 -11.92 8.93 6.58
CA GLN A 37 -13.37 8.82 6.35
C GLN A 37 -13.83 7.36 6.33
N LEU A 38 -13.06 6.46 5.70
CA LEU A 38 -13.38 5.04 5.66
C LEU A 38 -13.34 4.41 7.06
N ILE A 39 -12.27 4.65 7.82
CA ILE A 39 -12.12 4.13 9.19
C ILE A 39 -13.25 4.65 10.07
N GLN A 40 -13.54 5.94 10.02
CA GLN A 40 -14.63 6.55 10.77
C GLN A 40 -15.98 5.93 10.41
N GLY A 41 -16.24 5.72 9.11
CA GLY A 41 -17.48 5.07 8.65
C GLY A 41 -17.65 3.65 9.19
N PHE A 42 -16.59 2.85 9.26
CA PHE A 42 -16.66 1.51 9.87
C PHE A 42 -16.95 1.58 11.38
N LEU A 43 -16.33 2.50 12.10
CA LEU A 43 -16.53 2.68 13.55
C LEU A 43 -17.98 3.14 13.87
N GLU A 44 -18.49 4.12 13.13
CA GLU A 44 -19.83 4.66 13.32
C GLU A 44 -20.94 3.64 13.03
N ASN A 45 -20.73 2.78 12.05
CA ASN A 45 -21.65 1.70 11.71
C ASN A 45 -21.55 0.50 12.67
N GLY A 46 -20.68 0.53 13.67
CA GLY A 46 -20.43 -0.59 14.57
C GLY A 46 -19.83 -1.82 13.88
N ASN A 47 -19.34 -1.68 12.67
CA ASN A 47 -18.75 -2.76 11.86
C ASN A 47 -17.23 -2.67 11.89
N ASN A 48 -16.68 -2.77 13.10
CA ASN A 48 -15.24 -2.72 13.33
C ASN A 48 -14.55 -4.09 13.31
N ALA A 49 -15.34 -5.18 13.24
CA ALA A 49 -14.87 -6.55 13.09
C ALA A 49 -14.73 -6.89 11.60
N LEU A 50 -13.55 -6.65 11.02
CA LEU A 50 -13.36 -6.68 9.57
C LEU A 50 -12.58 -7.92 9.12
N ILE A 51 -12.98 -8.43 7.94
CA ILE A 51 -12.20 -9.41 7.18
C ILE A 51 -11.41 -8.64 6.12
N VAL A 52 -10.09 -8.77 6.14
CA VAL A 52 -9.24 -8.06 5.20
C VAL A 52 -8.44 -9.01 4.31
N CYS A 53 -8.16 -8.56 3.11
CA CYS A 53 -7.22 -9.24 2.21
C CYS A 53 -6.06 -8.31 1.87
N GLY A 54 -4.88 -8.90 1.69
CA GLY A 54 -3.68 -8.15 1.36
C GLY A 54 -2.89 -8.80 0.23
N ASP A 55 -2.38 -7.96 -0.66
CA ASP A 55 -1.52 -8.37 -1.76
C ASP A 55 -0.46 -7.31 -2.06
N GLY A 56 0.69 -7.76 -2.55
CA GLY A 56 1.85 -6.93 -2.85
C GLY A 56 2.26 -6.96 -4.31
N GLN A 57 2.36 -5.78 -4.92
CA GLN A 57 2.87 -5.63 -6.28
C GLN A 57 4.28 -5.04 -6.29
N CYS A 58 5.22 -5.77 -6.88
CA CYS A 58 6.58 -5.30 -7.11
C CYS A 58 6.73 -4.58 -8.44
N ASP A 59 7.68 -3.62 -8.50
CA ASP A 59 8.05 -2.90 -9.72
C ASP A 59 8.74 -3.77 -10.78
N SER A 60 9.25 -4.94 -10.39
CA SER A 60 9.85 -5.93 -11.30
C SER A 60 9.78 -7.33 -10.69
N PRO A 61 9.80 -8.39 -11.52
CA PRO A 61 9.67 -9.76 -11.03
C PRO A 61 10.90 -10.24 -10.25
N GLY A 62 10.66 -11.08 -9.26
CA GLY A 62 11.67 -11.85 -8.52
C GLY A 62 12.63 -11.00 -7.69
N HIS A 63 13.88 -11.45 -7.61
CA HIS A 63 14.92 -10.84 -6.76
C HIS A 63 15.41 -9.47 -7.25
N THR A 64 15.03 -9.03 -8.46
CA THR A 64 15.41 -7.75 -9.04
C THR A 64 14.53 -6.60 -8.58
N ALA A 65 13.39 -6.89 -7.97
CA ALA A 65 12.47 -5.90 -7.45
C ALA A 65 13.16 -4.93 -6.49
N LYS A 66 12.96 -3.63 -6.72
CA LYS A 66 13.49 -2.54 -5.88
C LYS A 66 12.44 -1.99 -4.96
N ASN A 67 11.20 -1.91 -5.44
CA ASN A 67 10.06 -1.36 -4.72
C ASN A 67 8.90 -2.35 -4.71
N LEU A 68 8.16 -2.31 -3.62
CA LEU A 68 6.89 -3.02 -3.43
C LEU A 68 5.83 -2.02 -3.02
N CYS A 69 4.65 -2.11 -3.60
CA CYS A 69 3.44 -1.48 -3.12
C CYS A 69 2.51 -2.57 -2.58
N TYR A 70 2.19 -2.50 -1.29
CA TYR A 70 1.33 -3.46 -0.61
C TYR A 70 -0.02 -2.81 -0.29
N PHE A 71 -1.10 -3.49 -0.64
CA PHE A 71 -2.46 -3.03 -0.42
C PHE A 71 -3.16 -3.93 0.58
N VAL A 72 -3.91 -3.33 1.49
CA VAL A 72 -4.86 -4.04 2.35
C VAL A 72 -6.27 -3.53 2.06
N MET A 73 -7.15 -4.44 1.74
CA MET A 73 -8.53 -4.16 1.34
C MET A 73 -9.51 -4.88 2.28
N GLU A 74 -10.60 -4.22 2.64
CA GLU A 74 -11.71 -4.88 3.32
C GLU A 74 -12.50 -5.73 2.31
N LEU A 75 -12.76 -6.99 2.67
CA LEU A 75 -13.20 -8.01 1.72
C LEU A 75 -14.66 -7.83 1.26
N VAL A 76 -15.52 -7.31 2.13
CA VAL A 76 -16.96 -7.18 1.84
C VAL A 76 -17.25 -5.92 1.03
N SER A 77 -16.70 -4.78 1.45
CA SER A 77 -16.93 -3.49 0.78
C SER A 77 -16.02 -3.27 -0.43
N GLY A 78 -14.87 -3.94 -0.49
CA GLY A 78 -13.84 -3.74 -1.50
C GLY A 78 -13.05 -2.44 -1.33
N TYR A 79 -13.17 -1.76 -0.19
CA TYR A 79 -12.40 -0.54 0.06
C TYR A 79 -10.95 -0.85 0.46
N ILE A 80 -10.02 -0.10 -0.12
CA ILE A 80 -8.61 -0.14 0.28
C ILE A 80 -8.47 0.64 1.60
N LEU A 81 -8.01 -0.05 2.64
CA LEU A 81 -7.84 0.51 3.98
C LEU A 81 -6.42 0.99 4.25
N GLU A 82 -5.43 0.36 3.61
CA GLU A 82 -4.03 0.69 3.80
C GLU A 82 -3.23 0.49 2.52
N VAL A 83 -2.26 1.37 2.30
CA VAL A 83 -1.27 1.28 1.22
C VAL A 83 0.10 1.50 1.83
N GLU A 84 0.98 0.52 1.69
CA GLU A 84 2.35 0.60 2.18
C GLU A 84 3.35 0.44 1.04
N VAL A 85 4.26 1.41 0.91
CA VAL A 85 5.33 1.36 -0.10
C VAL A 85 6.65 1.01 0.57
N ARG A 86 7.32 -0.02 0.09
CA ARG A 86 8.62 -0.47 0.59
C ARG A 86 9.69 -0.46 -0.49
N ASP A 87 10.84 0.09 -0.13
CA ASP A 87 12.06 0.00 -0.91
C ASP A 87 12.93 -1.15 -0.36
N LYS A 88 13.57 -1.89 -1.24
CA LYS A 88 14.45 -3.01 -0.90
C LYS A 88 15.56 -2.63 0.09
N ARG A 89 16.00 -1.38 0.07
CA ARG A 89 17.01 -0.84 1.01
C ARG A 89 16.54 -0.88 2.46
N HIS A 90 15.23 -0.80 2.71
CA HIS A 90 14.65 -0.85 4.05
C HIS A 90 14.63 -2.26 4.67
N VAL A 91 14.86 -3.30 3.88
CA VAL A 91 14.72 -4.72 4.26
C VAL A 91 15.99 -5.54 4.05
N GLY A 92 17.15 -4.89 4.15
CA GLY A 92 18.45 -5.55 4.00
C GLY A 92 18.74 -6.07 2.60
N LEU A 93 18.21 -5.42 1.56
CA LEU A 93 18.38 -5.75 0.14
C LEU A 93 17.77 -7.10 -0.29
N ILE A 94 16.87 -7.66 0.52
CA ILE A 94 16.18 -8.92 0.22
C ILE A 94 14.72 -8.60 -0.15
N SER A 95 14.37 -8.76 -1.43
CA SER A 95 13.04 -8.39 -1.95
C SER A 95 11.89 -9.16 -1.29
N SER A 96 12.08 -10.43 -0.97
CA SER A 96 11.06 -11.25 -0.28
C SER A 96 10.72 -10.77 1.14
N ASN A 97 11.57 -9.92 1.75
CA ASN A 97 11.27 -9.33 3.05
C ASN A 97 10.39 -8.07 2.95
N MET A 98 10.28 -7.46 1.76
CA MET A 98 9.49 -6.25 1.57
C MET A 98 8.02 -6.50 1.87
N GLU A 99 7.46 -7.56 1.32
CA GLU A 99 6.06 -7.94 1.51
C GLU A 99 5.74 -8.23 2.97
N LYS A 100 6.59 -9.02 3.64
CA LYS A 100 6.44 -9.34 5.06
C LYS A 100 6.47 -8.10 5.93
N GLN A 101 7.39 -7.17 5.67
CA GLN A 101 7.49 -5.93 6.43
C GLN A 101 6.32 -4.99 6.14
N ALA A 102 5.90 -4.89 4.88
CA ALA A 102 4.75 -4.08 4.47
C ALA A 102 3.47 -4.59 5.15
N LEU A 103 3.20 -5.89 5.09
CA LEU A 103 2.08 -6.52 5.80
C LEU A 103 2.11 -6.19 7.30
N GLN A 104 3.25 -6.41 7.95
CA GLN A 104 3.38 -6.18 9.40
C GLN A 104 3.03 -4.74 9.78
N ILE A 105 3.54 -3.75 9.03
CA ILE A 105 3.31 -2.33 9.31
C ILE A 105 1.85 -1.95 9.02
N SER A 106 1.31 -2.42 7.90
CA SER A 106 -0.09 -2.16 7.54
C SER A 106 -1.04 -2.67 8.63
N PHE A 107 -0.82 -3.89 9.12
CA PHE A 107 -1.63 -4.47 10.19
C PHE A 107 -1.48 -3.72 11.51
N GLN A 108 -0.26 -3.38 11.92
CA GLN A 108 -0.03 -2.60 13.13
C GLN A 108 -0.76 -1.26 13.11
N ARG A 109 -0.86 -0.61 11.95
CA ARG A 109 -1.61 0.64 11.80
C ARG A 109 -3.12 0.43 11.84
N LEU A 110 -3.62 -0.60 11.17
CA LEU A 110 -5.07 -0.86 11.13
C LEU A 110 -5.60 -1.30 12.49
N GLN A 111 -4.89 -2.15 13.21
CA GLN A 111 -5.28 -2.62 14.55
C GLN A 111 -5.33 -1.52 15.63
N GLN A 112 -4.79 -0.33 15.35
CA GLN A 112 -4.96 0.82 16.25
C GLN A 112 -6.40 1.38 16.25
N SER A 113 -7.16 1.13 15.19
CA SER A 113 -8.47 1.74 15.00
C SER A 113 -9.57 0.71 14.69
N LEU A 114 -9.21 -0.44 14.13
CA LEU A 114 -10.15 -1.44 13.64
C LEU A 114 -9.83 -2.81 14.25
N ASP A 115 -10.86 -3.60 14.48
CA ASP A 115 -10.76 -5.00 14.91
C ASP A 115 -10.73 -5.90 13.68
N ILE A 116 -9.58 -6.47 13.37
CA ILE A 116 -9.39 -7.37 12.23
C ILE A 116 -9.56 -8.79 12.74
N VAL A 117 -10.63 -9.45 12.33
CA VAL A 117 -10.99 -10.80 12.79
C VAL A 117 -10.47 -11.90 11.87
N GLU A 118 -10.23 -11.58 10.60
CA GLU A 118 -9.73 -12.56 9.63
C GLU A 118 -8.87 -11.88 8.57
N VAL A 119 -7.85 -12.60 8.11
CA VAL A 119 -6.93 -12.16 7.06
C VAL A 119 -6.86 -13.19 5.95
N VAL A 120 -7.21 -12.76 4.76
CA VAL A 120 -7.07 -13.54 3.53
C VAL A 120 -5.82 -13.07 2.78
N SER A 121 -4.87 -13.96 2.58
CA SER A 121 -3.67 -13.69 1.78
C SER A 121 -3.28 -14.91 0.99
N ASP A 122 -2.38 -14.74 0.02
CA ASP A 122 -1.88 -15.86 -0.69
C ASP A 122 -0.98 -16.78 0.18
N ALA A 123 -0.81 -18.04 -0.27
CA ALA A 123 -0.36 -19.16 0.56
C ALA A 123 1.14 -19.13 0.95
N SER A 124 1.81 -17.98 0.95
CA SER A 124 3.21 -17.88 1.38
C SER A 124 3.38 -18.34 2.84
N SER A 125 4.26 -19.32 3.05
CA SER A 125 4.53 -19.87 4.39
C SER A 125 5.09 -18.84 5.38
N SER A 126 5.78 -17.82 4.86
CA SER A 126 6.33 -16.71 5.64
C SER A 126 5.23 -15.77 6.13
N ILE A 127 4.24 -15.50 5.29
CA ILE A 127 3.08 -14.67 5.62
C ILE A 127 2.17 -15.39 6.61
N LYS A 128 1.90 -16.68 6.41
CA LYS A 128 1.14 -17.49 7.38
C LYS A 128 1.72 -17.45 8.80
N LYS A 129 3.05 -17.58 8.92
CA LYS A 129 3.73 -17.47 10.23
C LYS A 129 3.66 -16.07 10.84
N LEU A 130 3.58 -15.05 10.01
CA LEU A 130 3.45 -13.69 10.49
C LEU A 130 2.03 -13.41 11.00
N ILE A 131 1.02 -13.79 10.22
CA ILE A 131 -0.40 -13.63 10.56
C ILE A 131 -0.71 -14.35 11.88
N GLY A 132 -0.22 -15.59 12.10
CA GLY A 132 -0.39 -16.33 13.33
C GLY A 132 0.25 -15.69 14.58
N LYS A 133 0.89 -14.52 14.48
CA LYS A 133 1.36 -13.71 15.60
C LYS A 133 0.41 -12.59 15.98
N PHE A 134 -0.54 -12.26 15.10
CA PHE A 134 -1.52 -11.20 15.31
C PHE A 134 -2.86 -11.74 15.83
N PHE A 135 -3.12 -13.02 15.58
CA PHE A 135 -4.26 -13.81 16.01
C PHE A 135 -3.76 -15.05 16.76
#